data_a5117ba9a73e53f352354bc46d102d11
#
_entry.id   a5117ba9a73e53f352354bc46d102d11
#
_cell.length_a   1.000
_cell.length_b   1.000
_cell.length_c   1.000
_cell.angle_alpha   90.00
_cell.angle_beta   90.00
_cell.angle_gamma   90.00
#
_symmetry.space_group_name_H-M   'P 1'
#
loop_
_entity.id
_entity.type
_entity.pdbx_description
1 polymer ?
#
loop_
_entity_poly.entity_id
_entity_poly.type
_entity_poly.pdbx_seq_one_letter_code
_entity_poly.pdbx_strand_id
1 'polypeptide(L)'
;MKKNNILILTALAALSFTSCGNKTNGVETDTDSLTADTTVTAAPVADIHTEEAIKDQITAYYNELNNVNDGGLDMTTLDSIACTKSLLALMEQVEEKSMKAIAQGNDEYFEDEGYRWYQGLGTPIKVQFDDITDPEQDRVEAFLTLSWNGQKGQVRLRLTVEDGQWKIDDFADYDTDGVGFRRDMESFLGINLDNPAG
;
A
#
# COMPACT_ATOMS: atom_id res chain seq x y z
N MET A 1 -27.88 -26.80 -4.13
CA MET A 1 -26.70 -26.71 -3.25
C MET A 1 -25.54 -27.43 -3.92
N LYS A 2 -24.59 -26.74 -4.51
CA LYS A 2 -23.34 -27.29 -5.05
C LYS A 2 -22.19 -26.67 -4.26
N LYS A 3 -21.48 -27.51 -3.50
CA LYS A 3 -20.27 -27.11 -2.76
C LYS A 3 -19.12 -27.06 -3.75
N ASN A 4 -18.55 -25.88 -3.99
CA ASN A 4 -17.29 -25.74 -4.71
C ASN A 4 -16.15 -25.75 -3.71
N ASN A 5 -15.35 -26.83 -3.73
CA ASN A 5 -14.09 -26.89 -3.00
C ASN A 5 -13.03 -26.16 -3.82
N ILE A 6 -12.56 -25.04 -3.32
CA ILE A 6 -11.40 -24.34 -3.87
C ILE A 6 -10.16 -24.95 -3.23
N LEU A 7 -9.37 -25.61 -4.06
CA LEU A 7 -8.07 -26.19 -3.70
C LEU A 7 -7.02 -25.10 -3.82
N ILE A 8 -6.52 -24.61 -2.69
CA ILE A 8 -5.41 -23.64 -2.66
C ILE A 8 -4.12 -24.43 -2.85
N LEU A 9 -3.48 -24.27 -4.00
CA LEU A 9 -2.19 -24.86 -4.33
C LEU A 9 -1.09 -23.85 -3.92
N THR A 10 -0.51 -24.05 -2.74
CA THR A 10 0.69 -23.31 -2.31
C THR A 10 1.92 -23.90 -2.99
N ALA A 11 2.48 -23.17 -3.97
CA ALA A 11 3.77 -23.52 -4.58
C ALA A 11 4.90 -22.89 -3.74
N LEU A 12 5.56 -23.71 -2.91
CA LEU A 12 6.80 -23.37 -2.23
C LEU A 12 7.96 -23.53 -3.22
N ALA A 13 8.53 -22.43 -3.69
CA ALA A 13 9.77 -22.46 -4.49
C ALA A 13 10.97 -22.51 -3.54
N ALA A 14 11.55 -23.69 -3.33
CA ALA A 14 12.80 -23.88 -2.63
C ALA A 14 13.97 -23.61 -3.60
N LEU A 15 14.72 -22.54 -3.37
CA LEU A 15 15.98 -22.28 -4.05
C LEU A 15 17.09 -23.10 -3.38
N SER A 16 17.47 -24.21 -4.01
CA SER A 16 18.60 -25.04 -3.60
C SER A 16 19.89 -24.47 -4.21
N PHE A 17 20.77 -23.94 -3.38
CA PHE A 17 22.15 -23.63 -3.77
C PHE A 17 22.96 -24.92 -3.80
N THR A 18 23.26 -25.42 -4.99
CA THR A 18 24.21 -26.53 -5.20
C THR A 18 25.63 -25.97 -5.19
N SER A 19 26.35 -26.22 -4.10
CA SER A 19 27.81 -26.05 -4.03
C SER A 19 28.48 -27.23 -4.77
N CYS A 20 29.09 -26.97 -5.91
CA CYS A 20 29.98 -27.94 -6.57
C CYS A 20 31.37 -27.86 -5.96
N GLY A 21 31.68 -28.81 -5.09
CA GLY A 21 33.05 -29.11 -4.70
C GLY A 21 33.70 -30.02 -5.71
N ASN A 22 34.74 -29.56 -6.42
CA ASN A 22 35.56 -30.39 -7.27
C ASN A 22 36.88 -30.73 -6.57
N LYS A 23 37.10 -32.02 -6.24
CA LYS A 23 38.35 -32.53 -5.77
C LYS A 23 39.14 -33.01 -6.98
N THR A 24 40.32 -32.44 -7.24
CA THR A 24 41.38 -33.09 -8.02
C THR A 24 42.72 -32.86 -7.34
N ASN A 25 43.47 -33.97 -7.26
CA ASN A 25 44.75 -34.09 -6.61
C ASN A 25 45.89 -33.37 -7.35
N GLY A 26 46.77 -32.75 -6.54
CA GLY A 26 48.23 -32.79 -6.66
C GLY A 26 48.87 -32.06 -7.81
N VAL A 27 49.60 -31.02 -7.49
CA VAL A 27 51.04 -30.82 -7.73
C VAL A 27 51.39 -29.45 -7.11
N GLU A 28 52.40 -29.45 -6.25
CA GLU A 28 53.04 -28.27 -5.68
C GLU A 28 53.71 -27.45 -6.77
N THR A 29 53.49 -26.16 -6.78
CA THR A 29 54.48 -25.14 -7.15
C THR A 29 54.03 -23.78 -6.57
N ASP A 30 54.97 -23.12 -5.92
CA ASP A 30 54.91 -21.79 -5.35
C ASP A 30 54.33 -20.72 -6.30
N THR A 31 53.61 -19.79 -5.81
CA THR A 31 53.83 -18.35 -5.92
C THR A 31 52.53 -17.56 -5.92
N ASP A 32 52.53 -16.51 -5.10
CA ASP A 32 51.66 -15.31 -5.08
C ASP A 32 50.16 -15.47 -4.78
N SER A 33 49.93 -15.26 -3.50
CA SER A 33 48.64 -14.84 -2.92
C SER A 33 48.21 -13.49 -3.47
N LEU A 34 47.43 -13.48 -4.55
CA LEU A 34 46.55 -12.38 -4.86
C LEU A 34 45.19 -12.68 -4.21
N THR A 35 45.04 -12.24 -2.96
CA THR A 35 43.72 -12.07 -2.33
C THR A 35 42.96 -11.02 -3.12
N ALA A 36 42.18 -11.45 -4.10
CA ALA A 36 41.15 -10.61 -4.69
C ALA A 36 40.08 -10.38 -3.59
N ASP A 37 40.24 -9.28 -2.90
CA ASP A 37 39.18 -8.72 -2.02
C ASP A 37 38.01 -8.33 -2.93
N THR A 38 37.09 -9.27 -3.12
CA THR A 38 35.85 -9.02 -3.82
C THR A 38 34.94 -8.31 -2.82
N THR A 39 35.19 -7.05 -2.59
CA THR A 39 34.22 -6.15 -1.98
C THR A 39 32.99 -6.13 -2.89
N VAL A 40 32.01 -6.96 -2.56
CA VAL A 40 30.67 -6.85 -3.12
C VAL A 40 30.11 -5.54 -2.58
N THR A 41 30.30 -4.46 -3.36
CA THR A 41 29.65 -3.19 -3.07
C THR A 41 28.15 -3.44 -3.26
N ALA A 42 27.42 -3.58 -2.16
CA ALA A 42 25.97 -3.60 -2.21
C ALA A 42 25.52 -2.33 -2.95
N ALA A 43 24.64 -2.49 -3.94
CA ALA A 43 24.04 -1.33 -4.59
C ALA A 43 23.44 -0.42 -3.53
N PRO A 44 23.58 0.91 -3.63
CA PRO A 44 22.99 1.83 -2.68
C PRO A 44 21.49 1.56 -2.64
N VAL A 45 20.94 1.32 -1.46
CA VAL A 45 19.49 1.26 -1.26
C VAL A 45 18.97 2.64 -1.61
N ALA A 46 18.02 2.70 -2.54
CA ALA A 46 17.41 3.98 -2.93
C ALA A 46 16.78 4.63 -1.70
N ASP A 47 17.04 5.92 -1.52
CA ASP A 47 16.45 6.70 -0.43
C ASP A 47 14.94 6.86 -0.72
N ILE A 48 14.12 6.32 0.18
CA ILE A 48 12.66 6.44 0.05
C ILE A 48 12.13 7.81 0.48
N HIS A 49 12.94 8.61 1.22
CA HIS A 49 12.59 9.93 1.74
C HIS A 49 12.87 11.05 0.72
N THR A 50 12.48 10.81 -0.51
CA THR A 50 12.55 11.80 -1.59
C THR A 50 11.18 12.01 -2.19
N GLU A 51 10.90 13.21 -2.65
CA GLU A 51 9.63 13.53 -3.32
C GLU A 51 9.38 12.60 -4.52
N GLU A 52 10.45 12.25 -5.27
CA GLU A 52 10.36 11.35 -6.42
C GLU A 52 9.94 9.92 -5.99
N ALA A 53 10.55 9.38 -4.94
CA ALA A 53 10.19 8.06 -4.42
C ALA A 53 8.74 7.99 -3.92
N ILE A 54 8.25 9.06 -3.28
CA ILE A 54 6.85 9.17 -2.85
C ILE A 54 5.92 9.20 -4.06
N LYS A 55 6.23 10.01 -5.06
CA LYS A 55 5.46 10.10 -6.32
C LYS A 55 5.40 8.77 -7.05
N ASP A 56 6.52 8.08 -7.15
CA ASP A 56 6.61 6.77 -7.80
C ASP A 56 5.74 5.75 -7.07
N GLN A 57 5.78 5.73 -5.74
CA GLN A 57 4.98 4.80 -4.94
C GLN A 57 3.47 5.08 -5.10
N ILE A 58 3.04 6.34 -5.02
CA ILE A 58 1.63 6.72 -5.21
C ILE A 58 1.19 6.39 -6.64
N THR A 59 2.03 6.70 -7.64
CA THR A 59 1.75 6.39 -9.04
C THR A 59 1.56 4.89 -9.25
N ALA A 60 2.38 4.05 -8.60
CA ALA A 60 2.22 2.61 -8.65
C ALA A 60 0.86 2.16 -8.10
N TYR A 61 0.40 2.72 -6.98
CA TYR A 61 -0.93 2.42 -6.42
C TYR A 61 -2.07 2.78 -7.37
N TYR A 62 -2.03 3.96 -7.98
CA TYR A 62 -3.06 4.38 -8.94
C TYR A 62 -2.99 3.60 -10.27
N ASN A 63 -1.83 3.10 -10.66
CA ASN A 63 -1.71 2.18 -11.79
C ASN A 63 -2.40 0.84 -11.49
N GLU A 64 -2.21 0.28 -10.28
CA GLU A 64 -2.92 -0.92 -9.85
C GLU A 64 -4.44 -0.68 -9.75
N LEU A 65 -4.87 0.48 -9.23
CA LEU A 65 -6.27 0.87 -9.23
C LEU A 65 -6.88 0.85 -10.64
N ASN A 66 -6.17 1.40 -11.62
CA ASN A 66 -6.61 1.43 -13.01
C ASN A 66 -6.74 0.02 -13.62
N ASN A 67 -5.97 -0.95 -13.11
CA ASN A 67 -6.01 -2.35 -13.54
C ASN A 67 -7.12 -3.17 -12.86
N VAL A 68 -7.70 -2.70 -11.74
CA VAL A 68 -8.77 -3.41 -11.02
C VAL A 68 -9.94 -3.78 -11.96
N ASN A 69 -10.38 -2.84 -12.79
CA ASN A 69 -11.51 -3.04 -13.70
C ASN A 69 -11.18 -3.93 -14.92
N ASP A 70 -9.93 -4.13 -15.25
CA ASP A 70 -9.45 -4.95 -16.37
C ASP A 70 -9.15 -6.41 -15.97
N GLY A 71 -9.63 -6.83 -14.79
CA GLY A 71 -9.40 -8.18 -14.23
C GLY A 71 -8.07 -8.33 -13.51
N GLY A 72 -7.48 -7.21 -13.10
CA GLY A 72 -6.31 -7.16 -12.20
C GLY A 72 -6.65 -7.47 -10.74
N LEU A 73 -6.00 -6.78 -9.82
CA LEU A 73 -6.26 -6.93 -8.38
C LEU A 73 -7.68 -6.45 -8.02
N ASP A 74 -8.31 -7.08 -7.04
CA ASP A 74 -9.53 -6.53 -6.43
C ASP A 74 -9.19 -5.38 -5.45
N MET A 75 -10.20 -4.60 -5.05
CA MET A 75 -10.01 -3.45 -4.16
C MET A 75 -9.42 -3.84 -2.81
N THR A 76 -9.83 -4.97 -2.25
CA THR A 76 -9.32 -5.47 -0.97
C THR A 76 -7.82 -5.78 -1.05
N THR A 77 -7.40 -6.37 -2.17
CA THR A 77 -5.98 -6.64 -2.42
C THR A 77 -5.20 -5.34 -2.61
N LEU A 78 -5.74 -4.36 -3.36
CA LEU A 78 -5.12 -3.04 -3.51
C LEU A 78 -4.94 -2.35 -2.15
N ASP A 79 -5.99 -2.33 -1.32
CA ASP A 79 -5.92 -1.76 0.02
C ASP A 79 -4.83 -2.44 0.87
N SER A 80 -4.75 -3.77 0.81
CA SER A 80 -3.73 -4.53 1.57
C SER A 80 -2.29 -4.19 1.17
N ILE A 81 -2.08 -3.81 -0.09
CA ILE A 81 -0.78 -3.39 -0.61
C ILE A 81 -0.48 -1.92 -0.27
N ALA A 82 -1.48 -1.06 -0.38
CA ALA A 82 -1.30 0.39 -0.35
C ALA A 82 -1.48 1.01 1.04
N CYS A 83 -2.35 0.44 1.88
CA CYS A 83 -2.73 1.03 3.16
C CYS A 83 -1.88 0.50 4.33
N THR A 84 -1.82 1.29 5.41
CA THR A 84 -1.19 0.87 6.67
C THR A 84 -2.00 -0.24 7.34
N LYS A 85 -1.34 -1.08 8.14
CA LYS A 85 -2.01 -2.10 8.98
C LYS A 85 -3.04 -1.47 9.92
N SER A 86 -2.75 -0.26 10.40
CA SER A 86 -3.66 0.50 11.26
C SER A 86 -4.95 0.91 10.53
N LEU A 87 -4.84 1.40 9.29
CA LEU A 87 -6.00 1.75 8.47
C LEU A 87 -6.82 0.50 8.10
N LEU A 88 -6.15 -0.58 7.70
CA LEU A 88 -6.79 -1.86 7.37
C LEU A 88 -7.57 -2.44 8.56
N ALA A 89 -6.98 -2.42 9.76
CA ALA A 89 -7.66 -2.88 10.97
C ALA A 89 -8.91 -2.05 11.32
N LEU A 90 -8.89 -0.75 11.01
CA LEU A 90 -10.05 0.11 11.18
C LEU A 90 -11.16 -0.23 10.17
N MET A 91 -10.79 -0.44 8.90
CA MET A 91 -11.71 -0.87 7.84
C MET A 91 -12.38 -2.21 8.17
N GLU A 92 -11.64 -3.19 8.69
CA GLU A 92 -12.18 -4.47 9.14
C GLU A 92 -13.23 -4.31 10.25
N GLN A 93 -12.98 -3.44 11.23
CA GLN A 93 -13.95 -3.16 12.31
C GLN A 93 -15.24 -2.50 11.79
N VAL A 94 -15.10 -1.60 10.82
CA VAL A 94 -16.23 -0.93 10.15
C VAL A 94 -17.05 -1.93 9.36
N GLU A 95 -16.41 -2.81 8.61
CA GLU A 95 -17.07 -3.88 7.87
C GLU A 95 -17.82 -4.82 8.82
N GLU A 96 -17.17 -5.27 9.91
CA GLU A 96 -17.80 -6.14 10.91
C GLU A 96 -19.05 -5.48 11.54
N LYS A 97 -18.97 -4.19 11.89
CA LYS A 97 -20.13 -3.45 12.44
C LYS A 97 -21.24 -3.31 11.40
N SER A 98 -20.92 -2.97 10.16
CA SER A 98 -21.87 -2.84 9.07
C SER A 98 -22.58 -4.17 8.78
N MET A 99 -21.84 -5.27 8.71
CA MET A 99 -22.40 -6.60 8.49
C MET A 99 -23.34 -7.05 9.62
N LYS A 100 -23.02 -6.71 10.87
CA LYS A 100 -23.90 -6.96 12.02
C LYS A 100 -25.20 -6.16 11.94
N ALA A 101 -25.13 -4.88 11.55
CA ALA A 101 -26.31 -4.03 11.38
C ALA A 101 -27.22 -4.59 10.28
N ILE A 102 -26.69 -4.92 9.11
CA ILE A 102 -27.44 -5.51 8.00
C ILE A 102 -28.11 -6.83 8.42
N ALA A 103 -27.39 -7.72 9.14
CA ALA A 103 -27.94 -8.98 9.61
C ALA A 103 -29.11 -8.81 10.61
N GLN A 104 -29.19 -7.68 11.28
CA GLN A 104 -30.29 -7.30 12.20
C GLN A 104 -31.42 -6.54 11.51
N GLY A 105 -31.31 -6.31 10.18
CA GLY A 105 -32.30 -5.54 9.42
C GLY A 105 -32.22 -4.02 9.70
N ASN A 106 -31.05 -3.55 10.12
CA ASN A 106 -30.77 -2.14 10.35
C ASN A 106 -30.05 -1.58 9.12
N ASP A 107 -30.46 -0.38 8.67
CA ASP A 107 -29.85 0.32 7.51
C ASP A 107 -28.62 1.16 7.91
N GLU A 108 -28.11 1.00 9.13
CA GLU A 108 -26.93 1.69 9.64
C GLU A 108 -25.65 0.94 9.21
N TYR A 109 -25.15 1.23 8.02
CA TYR A 109 -23.90 0.68 7.51
C TYR A 109 -23.02 1.78 6.91
N PHE A 110 -21.72 1.53 6.85
CA PHE A 110 -20.74 2.43 6.28
C PHE A 110 -20.61 2.15 4.78
N GLU A 111 -20.86 3.16 3.97
CA GLU A 111 -20.71 3.07 2.50
C GLU A 111 -19.40 3.76 2.09
N ASP A 112 -18.55 3.03 1.38
CA ASP A 112 -17.40 3.63 0.73
C ASP A 112 -17.25 3.20 -0.74
N GLU A 113 -17.66 2.00 -1.13
CA GLU A 113 -17.57 1.46 -2.51
C GLU A 113 -16.30 1.87 -3.28
N GLY A 114 -15.17 2.12 -2.55
CA GLY A 114 -13.93 2.61 -3.15
C GLY A 114 -13.92 4.11 -3.48
N TYR A 115 -14.93 4.87 -3.04
CA TYR A 115 -15.03 6.32 -3.30
C TYR A 115 -13.75 7.08 -2.92
N ARG A 116 -13.09 6.68 -1.82
CA ARG A 116 -11.82 7.26 -1.37
C ARG A 116 -10.72 7.25 -2.43
N TRP A 117 -10.69 6.19 -3.26
CA TRP A 117 -9.72 6.06 -4.35
C TRP A 117 -10.11 6.88 -5.59
N TYR A 118 -11.39 6.87 -5.93
CA TYR A 118 -11.90 7.43 -7.20
C TYR A 118 -12.35 8.87 -7.08
N GLN A 119 -12.69 9.36 -5.87
CA GLN A 119 -13.28 10.68 -5.66
C GLN A 119 -14.49 10.94 -6.59
N GLY A 120 -15.34 9.93 -6.77
CA GLY A 120 -16.48 9.98 -7.68
C GLY A 120 -16.15 9.95 -9.17
N LEU A 121 -14.89 9.72 -9.54
CA LEU A 121 -14.44 9.61 -10.91
C LEU A 121 -14.52 8.16 -11.41
N GLY A 122 -14.48 7.97 -12.74
CA GLY A 122 -14.29 6.66 -13.35
C GLY A 122 -12.81 6.36 -13.64
N THR A 123 -12.53 5.18 -14.16
CA THR A 123 -11.18 4.76 -14.56
C THR A 123 -11.01 4.83 -16.10
N PRO A 124 -9.78 4.96 -16.62
CA PRO A 124 -8.53 5.13 -15.87
C PRO A 124 -8.35 6.54 -15.30
N ILE A 125 -7.92 6.60 -14.04
CA ILE A 125 -7.58 7.86 -13.37
C ILE A 125 -6.17 8.30 -13.77
N LYS A 126 -6.01 9.61 -14.02
CA LYS A 126 -4.71 10.26 -14.15
C LYS A 126 -4.45 11.06 -12.87
N VAL A 127 -3.27 10.88 -12.30
CA VAL A 127 -2.81 11.58 -11.10
C VAL A 127 -1.95 12.77 -11.51
N GLN A 128 -2.23 13.92 -10.91
CA GLN A 128 -1.37 15.10 -10.90
C GLN A 128 -1.00 15.39 -9.44
N PHE A 129 0.28 15.54 -9.18
CA PHE A 129 0.78 15.95 -7.87
C PHE A 129 0.76 17.48 -7.81
N ASP A 130 0.05 18.00 -6.82
CA ASP A 130 -0.04 19.45 -6.60
C ASP A 130 0.99 19.90 -5.57
N ASP A 131 1.20 19.10 -4.49
CA ASP A 131 2.20 19.33 -3.45
C ASP A 131 2.56 18.04 -2.71
N ILE A 132 3.73 17.98 -2.08
CA ILE A 132 4.16 16.95 -1.12
C ILE A 132 4.88 17.67 0.01
N THR A 133 4.37 17.54 1.24
CA THR A 133 4.93 18.19 2.40
C THR A 133 6.02 17.33 3.05
N ASP A 134 7.12 17.97 3.47
CA ASP A 134 8.18 17.41 4.32
C ASP A 134 8.64 15.98 3.93
N PRO A 135 9.07 15.74 2.68
CA PRO A 135 9.36 14.40 2.17
C PRO A 135 10.49 13.66 2.94
N GLU A 136 11.32 14.38 3.71
CA GLU A 136 12.38 13.79 4.51
C GLU A 136 11.89 13.13 5.80
N GLN A 137 10.59 13.24 6.14
CA GLN A 137 10.01 12.67 7.35
C GLN A 137 9.35 11.33 7.06
N ASP A 138 9.16 10.49 8.10
CA ASP A 138 8.43 9.23 8.02
C ASP A 138 6.90 9.40 7.88
N ARG A 139 6.41 10.63 7.86
CA ARG A 139 5.00 10.99 7.63
C ARG A 139 4.95 12.19 6.72
N VAL A 140 4.18 12.07 5.66
CA VAL A 140 4.01 13.12 4.65
C VAL A 140 2.55 13.27 4.26
N GLU A 141 2.20 14.43 3.72
CA GLU A 141 0.94 14.65 3.05
C GLU A 141 1.20 14.89 1.57
N ALA A 142 0.50 14.16 0.70
CA ALA A 142 0.52 14.36 -0.75
C ALA A 142 -0.82 14.90 -1.21
N PHE A 143 -0.81 16.06 -1.85
CA PHE A 143 -1.98 16.72 -2.42
C PHE A 143 -2.08 16.37 -3.89
N LEU A 144 -3.21 15.77 -4.28
CA LEU A 144 -3.41 15.22 -5.62
C LEU A 144 -4.64 15.81 -6.26
N THR A 145 -4.53 16.16 -7.54
CA THR A 145 -5.65 16.32 -8.45
C THR A 145 -5.78 15.07 -9.30
N LEU A 146 -6.91 14.39 -9.17
CA LEU A 146 -7.28 13.22 -9.95
C LEU A 146 -8.10 13.67 -11.15
N SER A 147 -7.96 13.02 -12.30
CA SER A 147 -8.75 13.38 -13.48
C SER A 147 -9.17 12.17 -14.31
N TRP A 148 -10.40 12.23 -14.84
CA TRP A 148 -11.00 11.25 -15.74
C TRP A 148 -11.97 11.94 -16.71
N ASN A 149 -11.80 11.75 -18.01
CA ASN A 149 -12.69 12.31 -19.06
C ASN A 149 -13.02 13.81 -18.88
N GLY A 150 -12.05 14.61 -18.43
CA GLY A 150 -12.23 16.05 -18.22
C GLY A 150 -12.87 16.43 -16.88
N GLN A 151 -13.35 15.46 -16.11
CA GLN A 151 -13.76 15.66 -14.71
C GLN A 151 -12.52 15.65 -13.81
N LYS A 152 -12.61 16.33 -12.66
CA LYS A 152 -11.55 16.40 -11.68
C LYS A 152 -12.09 16.12 -10.29
N GLY A 153 -11.31 15.44 -9.48
CA GLY A 153 -11.48 15.26 -8.04
C GLY A 153 -10.16 15.59 -7.35
N GLN A 154 -10.22 15.87 -6.07
CA GLN A 154 -9.05 16.20 -5.27
C GLN A 154 -9.01 15.33 -4.02
N VAL A 155 -7.84 14.90 -3.62
CA VAL A 155 -7.60 14.12 -2.42
C VAL A 155 -6.26 14.48 -1.82
N ARG A 156 -6.19 14.49 -0.50
CA ARG A 156 -4.95 14.56 0.26
C ARG A 156 -4.68 13.19 0.86
N LEU A 157 -3.60 12.56 0.43
CA LEU A 157 -3.14 11.31 1.02
C LEU A 157 -2.22 11.62 2.19
N ARG A 158 -2.52 11.06 3.36
CA ARG A 158 -1.58 10.99 4.47
C ARG A 158 -0.84 9.67 4.38
N LEU A 159 0.49 9.75 4.27
CA LEU A 159 1.34 8.57 4.15
C LEU A 159 2.26 8.46 5.35
N THR A 160 2.61 7.23 5.69
CA THR A 160 3.65 6.92 6.68
C THR A 160 4.51 5.77 6.16
N VAL A 161 5.74 5.71 6.63
CA VAL A 161 6.63 4.58 6.32
C VAL A 161 6.24 3.39 7.18
N GLU A 162 5.90 2.27 6.54
CA GLU A 162 5.65 0.98 7.18
C GLU A 162 6.38 -0.11 6.39
N ASP A 163 7.16 -0.95 7.08
CA ASP A 163 7.97 -2.02 6.48
C ASP A 163 8.91 -1.52 5.36
N GLY A 164 9.42 -0.29 5.47
CA GLY A 164 10.33 0.34 4.50
C GLY A 164 9.66 0.82 3.21
N GLN A 165 8.36 1.00 3.21
CA GLN A 165 7.56 1.50 2.08
C GLN A 165 6.59 2.59 2.54
N TRP A 166 6.30 3.54 1.66
CA TRP A 166 5.24 4.49 1.88
C TRP A 166 3.88 3.82 1.79
N LYS A 167 3.07 3.95 2.85
CA LYS A 167 1.71 3.41 2.94
C LYS A 167 0.73 4.51 3.24
N ILE A 168 -0.47 4.40 2.70
CA ILE A 168 -1.55 5.35 2.95
C ILE A 168 -2.13 5.07 4.34
N ASP A 169 -2.09 6.05 5.21
CA ASP A 169 -2.67 6.01 6.55
C ASP A 169 -4.04 6.69 6.61
N ASP A 170 -4.33 7.59 5.66
CA ASP A 170 -5.64 8.20 5.51
C ASP A 170 -5.84 8.78 4.10
N PHE A 171 -7.09 8.79 3.64
CA PHE A 171 -7.57 9.56 2.51
C PHE A 171 -8.31 10.77 3.07
N ALA A 172 -7.63 11.90 3.14
CA ALA A 172 -8.15 13.10 3.78
C ALA A 172 -8.80 14.04 2.77
N ASP A 173 -9.67 14.90 3.28
CA ASP A 173 -10.21 16.03 2.51
C ASP A 173 -9.04 16.95 2.07
N TYR A 174 -9.09 17.43 0.83
CA TYR A 174 -8.02 18.23 0.25
C TYR A 174 -7.86 19.58 0.95
N ASP A 175 -8.97 20.24 1.28
CA ASP A 175 -9.01 21.62 1.78
C ASP A 175 -9.21 21.73 3.28
N THR A 176 -9.64 20.66 3.96
CA THR A 176 -10.10 20.73 5.34
C THR A 176 -9.27 19.86 6.28
N ASP A 177 -8.60 20.47 7.24
CA ASP A 177 -7.87 19.75 8.27
C ASP A 177 -8.80 18.94 9.18
N GLY A 178 -8.37 17.71 9.48
CA GLY A 178 -9.06 16.83 10.42
C GLY A 178 -10.31 16.14 9.88
N VAL A 179 -10.62 16.30 8.60
CA VAL A 179 -11.65 15.52 7.90
C VAL A 179 -10.96 14.52 7.01
N GLY A 180 -11.48 13.30 6.93
CA GLY A 180 -10.93 12.24 6.11
C GLY A 180 -11.58 10.89 6.40
N PHE A 181 -11.26 9.91 5.58
CA PHE A 181 -11.84 8.58 5.61
C PHE A 181 -11.65 7.88 6.97
N ARG A 182 -10.47 8.02 7.57
CA ARG A 182 -10.18 7.48 8.91
C ARG A 182 -11.13 8.06 9.95
N ARG A 183 -11.31 9.37 9.97
CA ARG A 183 -12.20 10.05 10.94
C ARG A 183 -13.65 9.63 10.78
N ASP A 184 -14.11 9.46 9.54
CA ASP A 184 -15.48 9.03 9.26
C ASP A 184 -15.72 7.62 9.79
N MET A 185 -14.76 6.71 9.59
CA MET A 185 -14.80 5.36 10.15
C MET A 185 -14.79 5.35 11.69
N GLU A 186 -13.90 6.14 12.30
CA GLU A 186 -13.83 6.27 13.76
C GLU A 186 -15.14 6.82 14.33
N SER A 187 -15.73 7.81 13.67
CA SER A 187 -17.04 8.35 14.03
C SER A 187 -18.14 7.29 13.92
N PHE A 188 -18.17 6.55 12.81
CA PHE A 188 -19.13 5.45 12.62
C PHE A 188 -18.98 4.37 13.69
N LEU A 189 -17.78 4.04 14.12
CA LEU A 189 -17.52 3.10 15.20
C LEU A 189 -17.89 3.65 16.59
N GLY A 190 -18.08 4.96 16.72
CA GLY A 190 -18.34 5.64 18.01
C GLY A 190 -17.08 5.85 18.84
N ILE A 191 -15.91 5.87 18.17
CA ILE A 191 -14.64 6.21 18.82
C ILE A 191 -14.65 7.70 19.14
N ASN A 192 -14.38 8.05 20.41
CA ASN A 192 -14.41 9.43 20.85
C ASN A 192 -13.16 10.17 20.35
N LEU A 193 -13.34 11.03 19.36
CA LEU A 193 -12.27 11.80 18.71
C LEU A 193 -11.73 12.95 19.59
N ASP A 194 -12.50 13.35 20.64
CA ASP A 194 -12.12 14.43 21.55
C ASP A 194 -11.17 13.98 22.68
N ASN A 195 -10.89 12.69 22.79
CA ASN A 195 -9.96 12.13 23.78
C ASN A 195 -8.94 11.17 23.15
N PRO A 196 -7.87 11.69 22.51
CA PRO A 196 -6.85 10.86 21.84
C PRO A 196 -5.90 10.13 22.79
N ALA A 197 -6.23 9.99 24.06
CA ALA A 197 -5.44 9.32 25.08
C ALA A 197 -6.25 8.19 25.73
N GLY A 198 -6.20 7.02 25.11
CA GLY A 198 -6.45 5.74 25.75
C GLY A 198 -5.13 5.02 25.93
#